data_1bbca8c336bbcb563febd8ee29d212ce
#
_entry.id   1bbca8c336bbcb563febd8ee29d212ce
#
_cell.length_a   1.000
_cell.length_b   1.000
_cell.length_c   1.000
_cell.angle_alpha   90.00
_cell.angle_beta   90.00
_cell.angle_gamma   90.00
#
_symmetry.space_group_name_H-M   'P 1'
#
loop_
_entity.id
_entity.type
_entity.pdbx_description
1 polymer ?
#
loop_
_entity_poly.entity_id
_entity_poly.type
_entity_poly.pdbx_seq_one_letter_code
_entity_poly.pdbx_strand_id
1 'polypeptide(L)'
;MKTNVPQAVGVRFSKGSRVYSFDASSIPGIEPWDFVLVETNRGKQVGQVVKLIQDYRPDGQEPLKPVLRRANAAELALNESIKMTSGNVLEFCKEWAKREKFLEVKFIGADINFDRSYLLLTYATATDERVDLKSLRSEIQSEFSIGNVEIKQLGPRDLAKAIGGIGSCGKPECCCKAHLVEFSSISIRMAKAQGITHL
;
A
#
# COMPACT_ATOMS: atom_id res chain seq x y z
N MET A 1 20.27 3.24 -32.70
CA MET A 1 18.96 3.13 -32.02
C MET A 1 19.07 3.91 -30.73
N LYS A 2 18.36 5.03 -30.57
CA LYS A 2 18.30 5.75 -29.28
C LYS A 2 17.50 4.88 -28.33
N THR A 3 18.14 4.24 -27.37
CA THR A 3 17.46 3.60 -26.26
C THR A 3 16.71 4.71 -25.50
N ASN A 4 15.41 4.75 -25.69
CA ASN A 4 14.55 5.74 -25.03
C ASN A 4 14.42 5.32 -23.56
N VAL A 5 15.37 5.75 -22.73
CA VAL A 5 15.35 5.46 -21.29
C VAL A 5 14.28 6.38 -20.68
N PRO A 6 13.24 5.85 -20.04
CA PRO A 6 12.24 6.69 -19.40
C PRO A 6 12.87 7.46 -18.25
N GLN A 7 12.51 8.72 -18.12
CA GLN A 7 13.03 9.61 -17.08
C GLN A 7 12.51 9.20 -15.68
N ALA A 8 11.27 8.72 -15.62
CA ALA A 8 10.68 8.23 -14.39
C ALA A 8 9.76 7.04 -14.66
N VAL A 9 9.51 6.25 -13.61
CA VAL A 9 8.56 5.12 -13.63
C VAL A 9 7.59 5.23 -12.47
N GLY A 10 6.35 4.85 -12.73
CA GLY A 10 5.37 4.65 -11.68
C GLY A 10 5.44 3.23 -11.14
N VAL A 11 5.73 3.09 -9.85
CA VAL A 11 5.90 1.81 -9.17
C VAL A 11 4.77 1.58 -8.18
N ARG A 12 4.25 0.37 -8.13
CA ARG A 12 3.23 -0.10 -7.21
C ARG A 12 3.78 -1.23 -6.35
N PHE A 13 3.55 -1.16 -5.03
CA PHE A 13 4.07 -2.16 -4.08
C PHE A 13 3.07 -3.28 -3.79
N SER A 14 1.77 -2.96 -3.73
CA SER A 14 0.72 -3.95 -3.54
C SER A 14 -0.47 -3.69 -4.47
N LYS A 15 -1.28 -4.71 -4.72
CA LYS A 15 -2.46 -4.59 -5.59
C LYS A 15 -3.45 -3.59 -4.99
N GLY A 16 -3.75 -2.52 -5.74
CA GLY A 16 -4.65 -1.45 -5.28
C GLY A 16 -3.98 -0.33 -4.49
N SER A 17 -2.66 -0.42 -4.18
CA SER A 17 -1.94 0.67 -3.54
C SER A 17 -1.70 1.84 -4.52
N ARG A 18 -1.36 2.99 -3.94
CA ARG A 18 -0.95 4.18 -4.70
C ARG A 18 0.27 3.87 -5.56
N VAL A 19 0.33 4.47 -6.74
CA VAL A 19 1.51 4.46 -7.61
C VAL A 19 2.42 5.61 -7.21
N TYR A 20 3.70 5.30 -6.99
CA TYR A 20 4.72 6.25 -6.63
C TYR A 20 5.70 6.42 -7.79
N SER A 21 6.12 7.65 -8.04
CA SER A 21 7.11 7.94 -9.09
C SER A 21 8.52 7.79 -8.56
N PHE A 22 9.39 7.13 -9.35
CA PHE A 22 10.81 6.95 -9.08
C PHE A 22 11.63 7.32 -10.31
N ASP A 23 12.85 7.80 -10.10
CA ASP A 23 13.79 8.06 -11.17
C ASP A 23 14.34 6.74 -11.73
N ALA A 24 14.16 6.54 -13.02
CA ALA A 24 14.59 5.35 -13.75
C ALA A 24 15.66 5.66 -14.81
N SER A 25 16.21 6.85 -14.82
CA SER A 25 17.17 7.30 -15.83
C SER A 25 18.46 6.44 -15.91
N SER A 26 18.80 5.76 -14.80
CA SER A 26 19.94 4.87 -14.70
C SER A 26 19.69 3.42 -15.16
N ILE A 27 18.42 3.05 -15.45
CA ILE A 27 18.03 1.67 -15.77
C ILE A 27 17.58 1.58 -17.23
N PRO A 28 18.45 1.15 -18.15
CA PRO A 28 18.06 1.02 -19.55
C PRO A 28 17.10 -0.15 -19.78
N GLY A 29 16.15 0.05 -20.71
CA GLY A 29 15.24 -1.00 -21.15
C GLY A 29 14.24 -1.48 -20.09
N ILE A 30 13.90 -0.62 -19.11
CA ILE A 30 12.84 -0.91 -18.13
C ILE A 30 11.49 -0.90 -18.85
N GLU A 31 10.65 -1.87 -18.54
CA GLU A 31 9.34 -2.06 -19.17
C GLU A 31 8.22 -2.10 -18.13
N PRO A 32 6.97 -1.82 -18.51
CA PRO A 32 5.81 -2.07 -17.65
C PRO A 32 5.78 -3.55 -17.24
N TRP A 33 5.40 -3.80 -15.99
CA TRP A 33 5.37 -5.11 -15.33
C TRP A 33 6.72 -5.62 -14.81
N ASP A 34 7.83 -4.96 -15.11
CA ASP A 34 9.11 -5.26 -14.47
C ASP A 34 9.01 -5.09 -12.95
N PHE A 35 9.69 -5.97 -12.23
CA PHE A 35 9.89 -5.80 -10.80
C PHE A 35 11.22 -5.10 -10.54
N VAL A 36 11.14 -4.06 -9.71
CA VAL A 36 12.28 -3.20 -9.39
C VAL A 36 12.48 -3.07 -7.90
N LEU A 37 13.74 -3.01 -7.50
CA LEU A 37 14.13 -2.65 -6.14
C LEU A 37 14.25 -1.14 -6.06
N VAL A 38 13.53 -0.54 -5.13
CA VAL A 38 13.54 0.91 -4.89
C VAL A 38 13.81 1.21 -3.43
N GLU A 39 14.37 2.38 -3.17
CA GLU A 39 14.55 2.88 -1.81
C GLU A 39 13.37 3.79 -1.44
N THR A 40 12.73 3.50 -0.32
CA THR A 40 11.60 4.27 0.20
C THR A 40 11.93 4.86 1.57
N ASN A 41 11.06 5.71 2.13
CA ASN A 41 11.22 6.20 3.51
C ASN A 41 11.12 5.07 4.55
N ARG A 42 10.65 3.89 4.16
CA ARG A 42 10.50 2.69 4.98
C ARG A 42 11.55 1.62 4.66
N GLY A 43 12.65 1.99 4.01
CA GLY A 43 13.70 1.09 3.55
C GLY A 43 13.51 0.59 2.13
N LYS A 44 14.30 -0.40 1.75
CA LYS A 44 14.25 -1.02 0.42
C LYS A 44 12.98 -1.83 0.25
N GLN A 45 12.37 -1.74 -0.91
CA GLN A 45 11.15 -2.48 -1.26
C GLN A 45 11.19 -2.92 -2.71
N VAL A 46 10.61 -4.09 -2.99
CA VAL A 46 10.35 -4.54 -4.35
C VAL A 46 8.96 -4.08 -4.77
N GLY A 47 8.89 -3.37 -5.89
CA GLY A 47 7.64 -2.93 -6.48
C GLY A 47 7.55 -3.27 -7.95
N GLN A 48 6.35 -3.22 -8.50
CA GLN A 48 6.08 -3.49 -9.91
C GLN A 48 5.91 -2.19 -10.67
N VAL A 49 6.60 -2.05 -11.79
CA VAL A 49 6.44 -0.94 -12.72
C VAL A 49 5.07 -1.04 -13.39
N VAL A 50 4.26 0.01 -13.28
CA VAL A 50 2.91 0.06 -13.89
C VAL A 50 2.80 1.06 -15.02
N LYS A 51 3.68 2.06 -15.05
CA LYS A 51 3.74 3.05 -16.13
C LYS A 51 5.15 3.60 -16.32
N LEU A 52 5.47 3.98 -17.55
CA LEU A 52 6.68 4.72 -17.91
C LEU A 52 6.32 6.19 -18.09
N ILE A 53 7.17 7.09 -17.59
CA ILE A 53 6.97 8.53 -17.66
C ILE A 53 8.19 9.12 -18.37
N GLN A 54 7.99 9.64 -19.58
CA GLN A 54 9.09 10.20 -20.39
C GLN A 54 9.36 11.67 -20.06
N ASP A 55 8.29 12.45 -19.90
CA ASP A 55 8.36 13.88 -19.59
C ASP A 55 7.92 14.11 -18.15
N TYR A 56 8.73 13.65 -17.19
CA TYR A 56 8.42 13.89 -15.80
C TYR A 56 8.66 15.35 -15.43
N ARG A 57 7.61 16.00 -14.95
CA ARG A 57 7.68 17.33 -14.34
C ARG A 57 7.51 17.19 -12.84
N PRO A 58 8.51 17.57 -12.04
CA PRO A 58 8.39 17.49 -10.60
C PRO A 58 7.30 18.45 -10.09
N ASP A 59 6.29 17.91 -9.41
CA ASP A 59 5.24 18.70 -8.74
C ASP A 59 5.70 19.26 -7.38
N GLY A 60 6.94 19.01 -6.99
CA GLY A 60 7.50 19.39 -5.69
C GLY A 60 8.99 19.70 -5.74
N GLN A 61 9.51 20.17 -4.61
CA GLN A 61 10.91 20.56 -4.47
C GLN A 61 11.88 19.39 -4.25
N GLU A 62 11.38 18.18 -3.98
CA GLU A 62 12.21 17.01 -3.72
C GLU A 62 12.50 16.21 -5.00
N PRO A 63 13.76 15.82 -5.23
CA PRO A 63 14.11 14.94 -6.34
C PRO A 63 13.48 13.56 -6.16
N LEU A 64 13.16 12.90 -7.27
CA LEU A 64 12.68 11.51 -7.23
C LEU A 64 13.75 10.61 -6.63
N LYS A 65 13.30 9.68 -5.79
CA LYS A 65 14.18 8.59 -5.33
C LYS A 65 14.50 7.66 -6.49
N PRO A 66 15.74 7.15 -6.58
CA PRO A 66 16.15 6.33 -7.71
C PRO A 66 15.58 4.91 -7.61
N VAL A 67 15.34 4.32 -8.77
CA VAL A 67 15.26 2.87 -8.92
C VAL A 67 16.68 2.33 -8.77
N LEU A 68 16.92 1.45 -7.80
CA LEU A 68 18.26 0.92 -7.54
C LEU A 68 18.69 -0.07 -8.65
N ARG A 69 17.80 -1.00 -9.00
CA ARG A 69 17.98 -2.00 -10.06
C ARG A 69 16.72 -2.82 -10.28
N ARG A 70 16.72 -3.66 -11.29
CA ARG A 70 15.71 -4.72 -11.44
C ARG A 70 15.85 -5.73 -10.29
N ALA A 71 14.73 -6.23 -9.80
CA ALA A 71 14.71 -7.25 -8.77
C ALA A 71 15.24 -8.59 -9.32
N ASN A 72 16.07 -9.26 -8.54
CA ASN A 72 16.57 -10.58 -8.88
C ASN A 72 15.61 -11.69 -8.37
N ALA A 73 15.87 -12.94 -8.76
CA ALA A 73 15.02 -14.07 -8.39
C ALA A 73 14.92 -14.28 -6.87
N ALA A 74 16.03 -14.07 -6.14
CA ALA A 74 16.03 -14.22 -4.68
C ALA A 74 15.17 -13.13 -4.00
N GLU A 75 15.19 -11.91 -4.52
CA GLU A 75 14.36 -10.82 -4.02
C GLU A 75 12.88 -11.02 -4.34
N LEU A 76 12.58 -11.59 -5.50
CA LEU A 76 11.20 -11.96 -5.83
C LEU A 76 10.69 -13.05 -4.90
N ALA A 77 11.48 -14.10 -4.64
CA ALA A 77 11.13 -15.15 -3.70
C ALA A 77 10.92 -14.62 -2.27
N LEU A 78 11.81 -13.71 -1.82
CA LEU A 78 11.66 -13.04 -0.52
C LEU A 78 10.39 -12.18 -0.48
N ASN A 79 10.09 -11.44 -1.53
CA ASN A 79 8.87 -10.64 -1.62
C ASN A 79 7.60 -11.49 -1.53
N GLU A 80 7.59 -12.67 -2.17
CA GLU A 80 6.47 -13.63 -2.02
C GLU A 80 6.37 -14.16 -0.57
N SER A 81 7.49 -14.52 0.07
CA SER A 81 7.52 -14.91 1.48
C SER A 81 6.96 -13.81 2.40
N ILE A 82 7.30 -12.54 2.13
CA ILE A 82 6.76 -11.39 2.86
C ILE A 82 5.25 -11.27 2.68
N LYS A 83 4.75 -11.46 1.46
CA LYS A 83 3.29 -11.46 1.19
C LYS A 83 2.56 -12.56 1.96
N MET A 84 3.15 -13.76 2.05
CA MET A 84 2.60 -14.84 2.86
C MET A 84 2.57 -14.46 4.34
N THR A 85 3.67 -13.90 4.86
CA THR A 85 3.73 -13.40 6.25
C THR A 85 2.68 -12.31 6.50
N SER A 86 2.50 -11.39 5.55
CA SER A 86 1.45 -10.34 5.62
C SER A 86 0.04 -10.95 5.71
N GLY A 87 -0.21 -12.04 4.97
CA GLY A 87 -1.46 -12.81 5.07
C GLY A 87 -1.67 -13.39 6.48
N ASN A 88 -0.65 -14.04 7.02
CA ASN A 88 -0.69 -14.63 8.37
C ASN A 88 -0.92 -13.56 9.45
N VAL A 89 -0.28 -12.39 9.34
CA VAL A 89 -0.52 -11.25 10.24
C VAL A 89 -1.98 -10.80 10.17
N LEU A 90 -2.57 -10.72 8.98
CA LEU A 90 -3.99 -10.34 8.85
C LEU A 90 -4.93 -11.38 9.47
N GLU A 91 -4.65 -12.65 9.32
CA GLU A 91 -5.44 -13.73 9.95
C GLU A 91 -5.33 -13.64 11.46
N PHE A 92 -4.11 -13.53 11.99
CA PHE A 92 -3.86 -13.31 13.41
C PHE A 92 -4.66 -12.10 13.96
N CYS A 93 -4.63 -10.95 13.24
CA CYS A 93 -5.38 -9.77 13.65
C CYS A 93 -6.91 -10.01 13.67
N LYS A 94 -7.43 -10.78 12.72
CA LYS A 94 -8.86 -11.12 12.68
C LYS A 94 -9.26 -12.03 13.85
N GLU A 95 -8.43 -12.98 14.19
CA GLU A 95 -8.65 -13.87 15.35
C GLU A 95 -8.55 -13.09 16.67
N TRP A 96 -7.56 -12.21 16.76
CA TRP A 96 -7.40 -11.31 17.89
C TRP A 96 -8.65 -10.44 18.09
N ALA A 97 -9.18 -9.82 17.01
CA ALA A 97 -10.38 -8.99 17.07
C ALA A 97 -11.61 -9.77 17.57
N LYS A 98 -11.73 -11.04 17.18
CA LYS A 98 -12.81 -11.91 17.67
C LYS A 98 -12.64 -12.23 19.16
N ARG A 99 -11.39 -12.54 19.60
CA ARG A 99 -11.07 -12.85 21.00
C ARG A 99 -11.33 -11.67 21.92
N GLU A 100 -10.90 -10.48 21.52
CA GLU A 100 -11.03 -9.25 22.30
C GLU A 100 -12.36 -8.52 22.07
N LYS A 101 -13.29 -9.10 21.27
CA LYS A 101 -14.62 -8.57 20.97
C LYS A 101 -14.62 -7.21 20.23
N PHE A 102 -13.57 -6.91 19.48
CA PHE A 102 -13.50 -5.75 18.59
C PHE A 102 -14.20 -6.03 17.24
N LEU A 103 -15.51 -6.35 17.28
CA LEU A 103 -16.27 -6.78 16.10
C LEU A 103 -16.45 -5.67 15.04
N GLU A 104 -16.30 -4.40 15.42
CA GLU A 104 -16.45 -3.26 14.53
C GLU A 104 -15.13 -2.95 13.76
N VAL A 105 -14.01 -3.55 14.17
CA VAL A 105 -12.72 -3.35 13.53
C VAL A 105 -12.51 -4.38 12.43
N LYS A 106 -12.30 -3.89 11.20
CA LYS A 106 -11.98 -4.75 10.06
C LYS A 106 -10.55 -4.47 9.62
N PHE A 107 -9.66 -5.43 9.75
CA PHE A 107 -8.30 -5.35 9.23
C PHE A 107 -8.31 -5.55 7.71
N ILE A 108 -7.68 -4.62 6.98
CA ILE A 108 -7.78 -4.51 5.53
C ILE A 108 -6.49 -4.92 4.85
N GLY A 109 -5.35 -4.52 5.40
CA GLY A 109 -4.04 -4.81 4.81
C GLY A 109 -2.94 -4.79 5.85
N ALA A 110 -1.90 -5.58 5.60
CA ALA A 110 -0.65 -5.62 6.33
C ALA A 110 0.49 -5.52 5.32
N ASP A 111 1.21 -4.41 5.34
CA ASP A 111 2.34 -4.17 4.44
C ASP A 111 3.64 -4.24 5.26
N ILE A 112 4.44 -5.28 5.03
CA ILE A 112 5.73 -5.50 5.69
C ILE A 112 6.84 -5.03 4.73
N ASN A 113 7.81 -4.29 5.24
CA ASN A 113 8.98 -3.91 4.44
C ASN A 113 9.94 -5.09 4.23
N PHE A 114 10.91 -4.91 3.33
CA PHE A 114 11.75 -5.97 2.83
C PHE A 114 12.67 -6.60 3.91
N ASP A 115 13.09 -5.83 4.89
CA ASP A 115 13.94 -6.26 6.01
C ASP A 115 13.16 -6.68 7.25
N ARG A 116 11.82 -6.70 7.19
CA ARG A 116 10.89 -7.01 8.30
C ARG A 116 11.03 -6.09 9.52
N SER A 117 11.69 -4.96 9.37
CA SER A 117 11.84 -3.99 10.46
C SER A 117 10.58 -3.18 10.72
N TYR A 118 9.66 -3.12 9.73
CA TYR A 118 8.48 -2.27 9.76
C TYR A 118 7.26 -2.97 9.18
N LEU A 119 6.13 -2.85 9.87
CA LEU A 119 4.80 -3.29 9.42
C LEU A 119 3.84 -2.09 9.46
N LEU A 120 3.14 -1.85 8.36
CA LEU A 120 1.96 -1.00 8.33
C LEU A 120 0.70 -1.89 8.33
N LEU A 121 -0.01 -1.90 9.45
CA LEU A 121 -1.32 -2.54 9.56
C LEU A 121 -2.41 -1.51 9.31
N THR A 122 -3.30 -1.78 8.37
CA THR A 122 -4.42 -0.89 8.05
C THR A 122 -5.74 -1.51 8.46
N TYR A 123 -6.60 -0.72 9.07
CA TYR A 123 -7.93 -1.15 9.50
C TYR A 123 -8.99 -0.11 9.15
N ALA A 124 -10.23 -0.56 9.12
CA ALA A 124 -11.42 0.28 8.99
C ALA A 124 -12.41 0.01 10.13
N THR A 125 -13.14 1.04 10.52
CA THR A 125 -14.25 0.98 11.47
C THR A 125 -15.37 1.90 11.00
N ALA A 126 -16.57 1.65 11.45
CA ALA A 126 -17.74 2.51 11.16
C ALA A 126 -17.73 3.83 11.93
N THR A 127 -16.94 3.93 13.00
CA THR A 127 -16.83 5.11 13.86
C THR A 127 -15.55 5.88 13.57
N ASP A 128 -15.57 7.19 13.86
CA ASP A 128 -14.38 8.07 13.75
C ASP A 128 -13.50 7.99 15.01
N GLU A 129 -13.93 7.24 16.00
CA GLU A 129 -13.19 7.06 17.25
C GLU A 129 -11.97 6.18 17.02
N ARG A 130 -10.86 6.59 17.60
CA ARG A 130 -9.63 5.79 17.56
C ARG A 130 -9.76 4.61 18.51
N VAL A 131 -9.63 3.42 17.96
CA VAL A 131 -9.60 2.18 18.74
C VAL A 131 -8.22 2.03 19.39
N ASP A 132 -8.17 1.70 20.68
CA ASP A 132 -6.90 1.39 21.33
C ASP A 132 -6.45 -0.03 20.95
N LEU A 133 -5.43 -0.12 20.12
CA LEU A 133 -4.85 -1.35 19.60
C LEU A 133 -3.41 -1.58 20.09
N LYS A 134 -3.06 -1.02 21.28
CA LYS A 134 -1.69 -1.14 21.81
C LYS A 134 -1.32 -2.58 22.15
N SER A 135 -2.26 -3.36 22.72
CA SER A 135 -2.06 -4.78 23.02
C SER A 135 -1.80 -5.57 21.74
N LEU A 136 -2.61 -5.37 20.71
CA LEU A 136 -2.40 -5.99 19.41
C LEU A 136 -1.02 -5.68 18.83
N ARG A 137 -0.57 -4.42 18.94
CA ARG A 137 0.78 -4.03 18.48
C ARG A 137 1.86 -4.87 19.15
N SER A 138 1.81 -5.00 20.47
CA SER A 138 2.80 -5.75 21.25
C SER A 138 2.77 -7.26 20.91
N GLU A 139 1.58 -7.83 20.74
CA GLU A 139 1.42 -9.23 20.35
C GLU A 139 1.98 -9.49 18.94
N ILE A 140 1.72 -8.62 17.97
CA ILE A 140 2.28 -8.74 16.60
C ILE A 140 3.81 -8.65 16.62
N GLN A 141 4.37 -7.72 17.40
CA GLN A 141 5.82 -7.55 17.50
C GLN A 141 6.48 -8.82 18.06
N SER A 142 5.87 -9.42 19.07
CA SER A 142 6.37 -10.65 19.70
C SER A 142 6.22 -11.86 18.78
N GLU A 143 5.05 -12.07 18.18
CA GLU A 143 4.74 -13.26 17.38
C GLU A 143 5.49 -13.30 16.05
N PHE A 144 5.58 -12.17 15.36
CA PHE A 144 6.18 -12.10 14.02
C PHE A 144 7.61 -11.54 14.01
N SER A 145 8.17 -11.21 15.18
CA SER A 145 9.52 -10.61 15.31
C SER A 145 9.71 -9.37 14.45
N ILE A 146 8.70 -8.48 14.40
CA ILE A 146 8.72 -7.24 13.63
C ILE A 146 9.10 -6.08 14.54
N GLY A 147 10.10 -5.30 14.13
CA GLY A 147 10.66 -4.24 14.97
C GLY A 147 9.68 -3.11 15.26
N ASN A 148 9.02 -2.56 14.26
CA ASN A 148 8.08 -1.46 14.40
C ASN A 148 6.74 -1.77 13.71
N VAL A 149 5.65 -1.61 14.45
CA VAL A 149 4.29 -1.82 13.95
C VAL A 149 3.53 -0.49 14.00
N GLU A 150 3.22 0.06 12.83
CA GLU A 150 2.31 1.20 12.69
C GLU A 150 0.91 0.70 12.39
N ILE A 151 -0.08 1.16 13.16
CA ILE A 151 -1.49 0.81 12.95
C ILE A 151 -2.22 2.08 12.50
N LYS A 152 -2.82 2.02 11.30
CA LYS A 152 -3.46 3.17 10.66
C LYS A 152 -4.92 2.89 10.33
N GLN A 153 -5.79 3.78 10.75
CA GLN A 153 -7.20 3.77 10.33
C GLN A 153 -7.34 4.30 8.91
N LEU A 154 -8.06 3.58 8.06
CA LEU A 154 -8.39 4.02 6.71
C LEU A 154 -9.67 4.86 6.73
N GLY A 155 -9.63 5.99 6.04
CA GLY A 155 -10.83 6.73 5.71
C GLY A 155 -11.64 6.04 4.60
N PRO A 156 -12.91 6.44 4.38
CA PRO A 156 -13.82 5.78 3.45
C PRO A 156 -13.30 5.69 2.02
N ARG A 157 -12.64 6.74 1.55
CA ARG A 157 -12.07 6.79 0.20
C ARG A 157 -10.87 5.84 0.04
N ASP A 158 -9.99 5.78 1.05
CA ASP A 158 -8.84 4.87 1.03
C ASP A 158 -9.30 3.42 1.18
N LEU A 159 -10.34 3.17 1.98
CA LEU A 159 -10.98 1.87 2.10
C LEU A 159 -11.55 1.41 0.76
N ALA A 160 -12.29 2.27 0.06
CA ALA A 160 -12.83 1.97 -1.27
C ALA A 160 -11.72 1.67 -2.30
N LYS A 161 -10.58 2.38 -2.23
CA LYS A 161 -9.41 2.09 -3.06
C LYS A 161 -8.79 0.72 -2.75
N ALA A 162 -8.69 0.37 -1.46
CA ALA A 162 -8.05 -0.86 -1.01
C ALA A 162 -8.88 -2.11 -1.35
N ILE A 163 -10.18 -2.08 -1.03
CA ILE A 163 -11.08 -3.22 -1.24
C ILE A 163 -11.54 -3.29 -2.71
N GLY A 164 -11.81 -2.14 -3.32
CA GLY A 164 -12.50 -2.06 -4.60
C GLY A 164 -13.98 -2.39 -4.43
N GLY A 165 -14.60 -2.92 -5.46
CA GLY A 165 -16.00 -3.33 -5.44
C GLY A 165 -16.71 -3.04 -6.75
N ILE A 166 -17.96 -3.46 -6.84
CA ILE A 166 -18.84 -3.14 -7.96
C ILE A 166 -19.43 -1.75 -7.70
N GLY A 167 -19.25 -0.83 -8.65
CA GLY A 167 -19.87 0.49 -8.57
C GLY A 167 -21.39 0.41 -8.75
N SER A 168 -22.10 1.46 -8.37
CA SER A 168 -23.55 1.60 -8.64
C SER A 168 -23.92 1.47 -10.13
N CYS A 169 -22.94 1.65 -11.01
CA CYS A 169 -23.08 1.42 -12.46
C CYS A 169 -22.96 -0.06 -12.87
N GLY A 170 -22.76 -1.00 -11.95
CA GLY A 170 -22.64 -2.43 -12.21
C GLY A 170 -21.30 -2.89 -12.83
N LYS A 171 -20.34 -1.97 -13.02
CA LYS A 171 -19.02 -2.34 -13.55
C LYS A 171 -18.20 -3.08 -12.48
N PRO A 172 -17.55 -4.21 -12.85
CA PRO A 172 -16.77 -5.03 -11.91
C PRO A 172 -15.52 -4.32 -11.35
N GLU A 173 -15.01 -3.32 -12.06
CA GLU A 173 -13.98 -2.41 -11.56
C GLU A 173 -14.61 -1.04 -11.30
N CYS A 174 -14.84 -0.77 -10.02
CA CYS A 174 -15.30 0.56 -9.62
C CYS A 174 -14.25 1.61 -10.01
N CYS A 175 -14.70 2.74 -10.54
CA CYS A 175 -13.82 3.88 -10.82
C CYS A 175 -13.03 4.35 -9.59
N CYS A 176 -13.46 4.00 -8.37
CA CYS A 176 -12.68 4.17 -7.14
C CYS A 176 -11.30 3.49 -7.22
N LYS A 177 -11.19 2.37 -7.92
CA LYS A 177 -9.95 1.62 -8.06
C LYS A 177 -9.12 2.08 -9.26
N ALA A 178 -9.79 2.46 -10.36
CA ALA A 178 -9.13 2.82 -11.61
C ALA A 178 -8.80 4.32 -11.71
N HIS A 179 -9.70 5.21 -11.25
CA HIS A 179 -9.61 6.65 -11.50
C HIS A 179 -9.42 7.50 -10.24
N LEU A 180 -9.80 7.00 -9.04
CA LEU A 180 -9.67 7.76 -7.80
C LEU A 180 -8.31 7.60 -7.11
N VAL A 181 -7.32 7.01 -7.78
CA VAL A 181 -5.97 6.81 -7.21
C VAL A 181 -5.32 8.14 -6.82
N GLU A 182 -5.63 9.22 -7.52
CA GLU A 182 -5.07 10.56 -7.31
C GLU A 182 -5.84 11.41 -6.30
N PHE A 183 -7.02 10.96 -5.86
CA PHE A 183 -7.82 11.73 -4.90
C PHE A 183 -7.27 11.63 -3.48
N SER A 184 -7.26 12.77 -2.80
CA SER A 184 -6.82 12.88 -1.41
C SER A 184 -7.69 12.04 -0.47
N SER A 185 -7.08 11.50 0.58
CA SER A 185 -7.79 10.82 1.65
C SER A 185 -8.80 11.75 2.33
N ILE A 186 -9.94 11.19 2.75
CA ILE A 186 -10.94 11.90 3.56
C ILE A 186 -11.19 11.13 4.84
N SER A 187 -11.43 11.86 5.94
CA SER A 187 -11.85 11.25 7.21
C SER A 187 -13.32 10.83 7.15
N ILE A 188 -13.71 9.93 8.05
CA ILE A 188 -15.12 9.52 8.22
C ILE A 188 -15.99 10.74 8.52
N ARG A 189 -15.52 11.65 9.36
CA ARG A 189 -16.22 12.90 9.68
C ARG A 189 -16.48 13.75 8.44
N MET A 190 -15.48 13.92 7.56
CA MET A 190 -15.65 14.64 6.30
C MET A 190 -16.62 13.95 5.36
N ALA A 191 -16.59 12.61 5.27
CA ALA A 191 -17.51 11.85 4.45
C ALA A 191 -18.95 12.01 4.93
N LYS A 192 -19.20 11.92 6.24
CA LYS A 192 -20.52 12.16 6.84
C LYS A 192 -21.03 13.58 6.60
N ALA A 193 -20.16 14.59 6.69
CA ALA A 193 -20.50 15.98 6.40
C ALA A 193 -20.89 16.20 4.93
N GLN A 194 -20.45 15.33 4.02
CA GLN A 194 -20.83 15.33 2.59
C GLN A 194 -22.07 14.45 2.30
N GLY A 195 -22.79 14.00 3.30
CA GLY A 195 -24.01 13.20 3.17
C GLY A 195 -23.78 11.71 2.90
N ILE A 196 -22.56 11.21 3.03
CA ILE A 196 -22.26 9.77 2.95
C ILE A 196 -22.60 9.13 4.30
N THR A 197 -23.78 8.51 4.38
CA THR A 197 -24.32 7.96 5.62
C THR A 197 -24.05 6.46 5.82
N HIS A 198 -23.67 5.76 4.76
CA HIS A 198 -23.38 4.32 4.77
C HIS A 198 -21.91 4.09 4.39
N LEU A 199 -21.16 3.55 5.31
CA LEU A 199 -19.74 3.20 5.16
C LEU A 199 -19.54 1.71 5.41
#